data_d42f52ba67b10a871ea6d8e5cb8df5d7
#
_entry.id   d42f52ba67b10a871ea6d8e5cb8df5d7
#
_cell.length_a   1.000
_cell.length_b   1.000
_cell.length_c   1.000
_cell.angle_alpha   90.00
_cell.angle_beta   90.00
_cell.angle_gamma   90.00
#
_symmetry.space_group_name_H-M   'P 1'
#
loop_
_entity.id
_entity.type
_entity.pdbx_description
1 polymer ?
#
loop_
_entity_poly.entity_id
_entity_poly.type
_entity_poly.pdbx_seq_one_letter_code
_entity_poly.pdbx_strand_id
1 'polypeptide(L)'
;MYVTTLPSPLGDLYLASDGTALTGLWIAGQKYFASTLPAEVTENPSLPVFRQTENWLQAYFAKAPLPSLPPLRPEGSPFRQAVWALLQEIPSGQTRTYGALTQQLKAMGIPAAPQAVGGAVGHNPISILIPCHRCLGADGSLTGYAGGLEKKKFLLELEGAL
;
A
#
# COMPACT_ATOMS: atom_id res chain seq x y z
N MET A 1 -8.47 10.25 -15.43
CA MET A 1 -7.85 9.19 -14.61
C MET A 1 -7.63 7.96 -15.49
N TYR A 2 -6.46 7.35 -15.41
CA TYR A 2 -6.08 6.20 -16.23
C TYR A 2 -5.97 4.96 -15.36
N VAL A 3 -6.25 3.81 -15.92
CA VAL A 3 -6.20 2.52 -15.20
C VAL A 3 -5.59 1.42 -16.07
N THR A 4 -5.10 0.39 -15.40
CA THR A 4 -4.73 -0.88 -16.05
C THR A 4 -4.80 -2.01 -15.03
N THR A 5 -4.79 -3.24 -15.51
CA THR A 5 -4.79 -4.45 -14.67
C THR A 5 -3.53 -5.25 -14.96
N LEU A 6 -2.87 -5.73 -13.91
CA LEU A 6 -1.68 -6.58 -14.01
C LEU A 6 -1.91 -7.89 -13.24
N PRO A 7 -1.48 -9.04 -13.79
CA PRO A 7 -1.48 -10.29 -13.03
C PRO A 7 -0.39 -10.28 -11.97
N SER A 8 -0.61 -10.99 -10.86
CA SER A 8 0.38 -11.16 -9.81
C SER A 8 0.16 -12.46 -9.05
N PRO A 9 1.11 -12.89 -8.20
CA PRO A 9 0.91 -14.03 -7.31
C PRO A 9 -0.26 -13.86 -6.33
N LEU A 10 -0.72 -12.64 -6.12
CA LEU A 10 -1.87 -12.34 -5.25
C LEU A 10 -3.19 -12.21 -6.01
N GLY A 11 -3.20 -12.52 -7.31
CA GLY A 11 -4.31 -12.25 -8.20
C GLY A 11 -4.11 -10.95 -8.96
N ASP A 12 -5.15 -10.48 -9.65
CA ASP A 12 -5.06 -9.27 -10.44
C ASP A 12 -4.87 -8.04 -9.56
N LEU A 13 -3.99 -7.15 -10.01
CA LEU A 13 -3.76 -5.84 -9.41
C LEU A 13 -4.34 -4.76 -10.33
N TYR A 14 -5.16 -3.89 -9.78
CA TYR A 14 -5.78 -2.78 -10.49
C TYR A 14 -5.02 -1.50 -10.16
N LEU A 15 -4.42 -0.89 -11.17
CA LEU A 15 -3.59 0.29 -11.04
C LEU A 15 -4.31 1.52 -11.55
N ALA A 16 -4.09 2.65 -10.90
CA ALA A 16 -4.63 3.93 -11.32
C ALA A 16 -3.55 5.02 -11.31
N SER A 17 -3.70 5.99 -12.21
CA SER A 17 -2.77 7.11 -12.34
C SER A 17 -3.50 8.37 -12.82
N ASP A 18 -2.97 9.53 -12.42
CA ASP A 18 -3.40 10.82 -12.95
C ASP A 18 -2.68 11.18 -14.27
N GLY A 19 -1.85 10.27 -14.77
CA GLY A 19 -1.05 10.46 -15.97
C GLY A 19 0.45 10.60 -15.68
N THR A 20 0.83 10.97 -14.47
CA THR A 20 2.24 11.17 -14.07
C THR A 20 2.66 10.36 -12.85
N ALA A 21 1.78 10.21 -11.88
CA ALA A 21 2.05 9.46 -10.64
C ALA A 21 1.07 8.31 -10.48
N LEU A 22 1.47 7.30 -9.72
CA LEU A 22 0.57 6.22 -9.31
C LEU A 22 -0.32 6.75 -8.18
N THR A 23 -1.63 6.67 -8.38
CA THR A 23 -2.62 7.15 -7.42
C THR A 23 -3.36 6.01 -6.72
N GLY A 24 -3.31 4.80 -7.30
CA GLY A 24 -3.96 3.64 -6.72
C GLY A 24 -3.34 2.34 -7.18
N LEU A 25 -3.36 1.36 -6.28
CA LEU A 25 -3.06 -0.04 -6.56
C LEU A 25 -3.89 -0.87 -5.58
N TRP A 26 -4.84 -1.63 -6.12
CA TRP A 26 -5.73 -2.46 -5.33
C TRP A 26 -5.63 -3.92 -5.78
N ILE A 27 -5.69 -4.81 -4.79
CA ILE A 27 -5.70 -6.25 -5.04
C ILE A 27 -7.15 -6.66 -5.31
N ALA A 28 -7.40 -7.47 -6.33
CA ALA A 28 -8.74 -7.93 -6.64
C ALA A 28 -9.42 -8.55 -5.41
N GLY A 29 -10.65 -8.11 -5.12
CA GLY A 29 -11.44 -8.58 -3.99
C GLY A 29 -11.15 -7.90 -2.65
N GLN A 30 -10.20 -6.97 -2.58
CA GLN A 30 -9.91 -6.28 -1.32
C GLN A 30 -11.03 -5.32 -0.90
N LYS A 31 -11.07 -4.98 0.39
CA LYS A 31 -11.93 -3.92 0.91
C LYS A 31 -11.51 -2.58 0.32
N TYR A 32 -12.50 -1.70 0.12
CA TYR A 32 -12.28 -0.35 -0.43
C TYR A 32 -11.65 -0.36 -1.82
N PHE A 33 -11.89 -1.42 -2.59
CA PHE A 33 -11.38 -1.56 -3.95
C PHE A 33 -11.78 -0.35 -4.79
N ALA A 34 -10.79 0.27 -5.44
CA ALA A 34 -10.96 1.44 -6.32
C ALA A 34 -11.70 2.61 -5.66
N SER A 35 -11.68 2.73 -4.34
CA SER A 35 -12.49 3.69 -3.59
C SER A 35 -12.16 5.16 -3.90
N THR A 36 -10.96 5.46 -4.37
CA THR A 36 -10.54 6.82 -4.70
C THR A 36 -10.74 7.18 -6.18
N LEU A 37 -11.21 6.22 -7.00
CA LEU A 37 -11.39 6.47 -8.42
C LEU A 37 -12.71 7.20 -8.73
N PRO A 38 -12.71 8.10 -9.72
CA PRO A 38 -13.95 8.67 -10.24
C PRO A 38 -14.72 7.60 -11.03
N ALA A 39 -15.99 7.94 -11.37
CA ALA A 39 -16.84 7.02 -12.12
C ALA A 39 -16.30 6.73 -13.52
N GLU A 40 -15.65 7.71 -14.16
CA GLU A 40 -15.10 7.55 -15.50
C GLU A 40 -13.59 7.42 -15.44
N VAL A 41 -13.09 6.34 -16.04
CA VAL A 41 -11.67 6.05 -16.15
C VAL A 41 -11.35 5.58 -17.57
N THR A 42 -10.10 5.78 -17.98
CA THR A 42 -9.61 5.36 -19.30
C THR A 42 -8.55 4.31 -19.14
N GLU A 43 -8.73 3.17 -19.75
CA GLU A 43 -7.68 2.15 -19.75
C GLU A 43 -6.52 2.58 -20.63
N ASN A 44 -5.30 2.56 -20.06
CA ASN A 44 -4.08 2.90 -20.79
C ASN A 44 -2.89 2.13 -20.22
N PRO A 45 -2.69 0.87 -20.63
CA PRO A 45 -1.61 0.04 -20.10
C PRO A 45 -0.22 0.55 -20.47
N SER A 46 -0.11 1.46 -21.44
CA SER A 46 1.17 1.96 -21.94
C SER A 46 1.72 3.16 -21.17
N LEU A 47 1.01 3.68 -20.16
CA LEU A 47 1.51 4.81 -19.38
C LEU A 47 2.89 4.47 -18.78
N PRO A 48 3.87 5.38 -18.88
CA PRO A 48 5.19 5.15 -18.30
C PRO A 48 5.17 4.77 -16.83
N VAL A 49 4.31 5.41 -16.02
CA VAL A 49 4.20 5.09 -14.58
C VAL A 49 3.69 3.67 -14.35
N PHE A 50 2.79 3.16 -15.21
CA PHE A 50 2.33 1.78 -15.10
C PHE A 50 3.45 0.79 -15.47
N ARG A 51 4.24 1.09 -16.46
CA ARG A 51 5.40 0.27 -16.84
C ARG A 51 6.43 0.24 -15.74
N GLN A 52 6.71 1.39 -15.12
CA GLN A 52 7.63 1.49 -14.01
C GLN A 52 7.12 0.69 -12.80
N THR A 53 5.83 0.78 -12.52
CA THR A 53 5.19 0.01 -11.44
C THR A 53 5.27 -1.49 -11.71
N GLU A 54 4.99 -1.92 -12.94
CA GLU A 54 5.09 -3.32 -13.34
C GLU A 54 6.51 -3.86 -13.13
N ASN A 55 7.52 -3.12 -13.57
CA ASN A 55 8.91 -3.51 -13.39
C ASN A 55 9.28 -3.63 -11.91
N TRP A 56 8.81 -2.70 -11.09
CA TRP A 56 9.04 -2.75 -9.65
C TRP A 56 8.38 -3.98 -9.02
N LEU A 57 7.13 -4.25 -9.38
CA LEU A 57 6.38 -5.40 -8.87
C LEU A 57 7.02 -6.73 -9.30
N GLN A 58 7.48 -6.85 -10.54
CA GLN A 58 8.17 -8.05 -11.01
C GLN A 58 9.43 -8.32 -10.18
N ALA A 59 10.24 -7.30 -9.94
CA ALA A 59 11.44 -7.42 -9.11
C ALA A 59 11.07 -7.76 -7.66
N TYR A 60 10.02 -7.14 -7.12
CA TYR A 60 9.56 -7.38 -5.76
C TYR A 60 9.16 -8.85 -5.55
N PHE A 61 8.29 -9.38 -6.40
CA PHE A 61 7.85 -10.77 -6.29
C PHE A 61 8.94 -11.79 -6.61
N ALA A 62 9.92 -11.42 -7.41
CA ALA A 62 11.07 -12.27 -7.73
C ALA A 62 12.18 -12.19 -6.67
N LYS A 63 12.03 -11.37 -5.64
CA LYS A 63 13.07 -11.07 -4.64
C LYS A 63 14.38 -10.59 -5.28
N ALA A 64 14.27 -9.89 -6.39
CA ALA A 64 15.38 -9.27 -7.09
C ALA A 64 15.67 -7.88 -6.52
N PRO A 65 16.83 -7.27 -6.82
CA PRO A 65 17.09 -5.88 -6.45
C PRO A 65 16.00 -4.97 -6.98
N LEU A 66 15.44 -4.10 -6.11
CA LEU A 66 14.33 -3.24 -6.47
C LEU A 66 14.80 -2.03 -7.28
N PRO A 67 14.14 -1.71 -8.40
CA PRO A 67 14.35 -0.43 -9.06
C PRO A 67 13.75 0.70 -8.23
N SER A 68 13.93 1.94 -8.68
CA SER A 68 13.32 3.09 -8.02
C SER A 68 11.80 2.97 -8.01
N LEU A 69 11.16 3.39 -6.90
CA LEU A 69 9.71 3.48 -6.84
C LEU A 69 9.19 4.45 -7.89
N PRO A 70 8.05 4.16 -8.51
CA PRO A 70 7.37 5.18 -9.29
C PRO A 70 6.93 6.33 -8.38
N PRO A 71 6.66 7.52 -8.93
CA PRO A 71 6.09 8.59 -8.11
C PRO A 71 4.71 8.17 -7.59
N LEU A 72 4.50 8.33 -6.29
CA LEU A 72 3.26 7.95 -5.62
C LEU A 72 2.49 9.21 -5.24
N ARG A 73 1.19 9.23 -5.50
CA ARG A 73 0.31 10.33 -5.13
C ARG A 73 -1.01 9.78 -4.60
N PRO A 74 -1.00 9.20 -3.38
CA PRO A 74 -2.23 8.71 -2.78
C PRO A 74 -3.15 9.86 -2.40
N GLU A 75 -4.45 9.70 -2.62
CA GLU A 75 -5.45 10.68 -2.24
C GLU A 75 -6.00 10.36 -0.86
N GLY A 76 -6.00 11.36 0.02
CA GLY A 76 -6.52 11.20 1.37
C GLY A 76 -6.30 12.44 2.22
N SER A 77 -6.89 12.43 3.42
CA SER A 77 -6.78 13.53 4.39
C SER A 77 -5.32 13.74 4.85
N PRO A 78 -5.00 14.92 5.42
CA PRO A 78 -3.67 15.16 5.99
C PRO A 78 -3.25 14.10 7.01
N PHE A 79 -4.18 13.63 7.84
CA PHE A 79 -3.90 12.57 8.81
C PHE A 79 -3.50 11.27 8.10
N ARG A 80 -4.29 10.85 7.11
CA ARG A 80 -3.99 9.64 6.34
C ARG A 80 -2.66 9.75 5.60
N GLN A 81 -2.36 10.92 5.02
CA GLN A 81 -1.08 11.15 4.36
C GLN A 81 0.09 10.97 5.33
N ALA A 82 -0.04 11.46 6.57
CA ALA A 82 0.98 11.30 7.58
C ALA A 82 1.19 9.83 7.96
N VAL A 83 0.10 9.07 8.12
CA VAL A 83 0.17 7.63 8.40
C VAL A 83 0.86 6.90 7.25
N TRP A 84 0.45 7.17 6.02
CA TRP A 84 1.04 6.49 4.85
C TRP A 84 2.52 6.84 4.65
N ALA A 85 2.93 8.05 4.99
CA ALA A 85 4.34 8.43 4.98
C ALA A 85 5.15 7.59 5.98
N LEU A 86 4.62 7.37 7.19
CA LEU A 86 5.28 6.52 8.17
C LEU A 86 5.36 5.06 7.73
N LEU A 87 4.33 4.55 7.05
CA LEU A 87 4.36 3.20 6.50
C LEU A 87 5.52 3.03 5.51
N GLN A 88 5.76 4.04 4.68
CA GLN A 88 6.85 3.98 3.70
C GLN A 88 8.24 3.96 4.34
N GLU A 89 8.35 4.35 5.60
CA GLU A 89 9.61 4.29 6.35
C GLU A 89 9.89 2.90 6.93
N ILE A 90 8.95 1.97 6.88
CA ILE A 90 9.16 0.60 7.38
C ILE A 90 9.86 -0.22 6.30
N PRO A 91 11.12 -0.61 6.51
CA PRO A 91 11.85 -1.39 5.50
C PRO A 91 11.25 -2.77 5.28
N SER A 92 11.48 -3.33 4.11
CA SER A 92 11.15 -4.73 3.82
C SER A 92 11.84 -5.65 4.83
N GLY A 93 11.10 -6.63 5.33
CA GLY A 93 11.59 -7.54 6.36
C GLY A 93 11.37 -7.05 7.78
N GLN A 94 10.86 -5.84 7.96
CA GLN A 94 10.53 -5.27 9.27
C GLN A 94 9.04 -5.01 9.40
N THR A 95 8.60 -4.86 10.64
CA THR A 95 7.20 -4.57 10.97
C THR A 95 7.13 -3.49 12.05
N ARG A 96 5.97 -2.84 12.14
CA ARG A 96 5.63 -1.90 13.22
C ARG A 96 4.23 -2.22 13.72
N THR A 97 3.97 -1.96 14.98
CA THR A 97 2.60 -2.07 15.51
C THR A 97 1.81 -0.80 15.27
N TYR A 98 0.48 -0.89 15.30
CA TYR A 98 -0.39 0.29 15.25
C TYR A 98 -0.09 1.24 16.41
N GLY A 99 0.22 0.70 17.57
CA GLY A 99 0.61 1.50 18.74
C GLY A 99 1.91 2.27 18.52
N ALA A 100 2.90 1.63 17.90
CA ALA A 100 4.16 2.30 17.58
C ALA A 100 3.96 3.45 16.60
N LEU A 101 3.15 3.25 15.56
CA LEU A 101 2.80 4.32 14.61
C LEU A 101 2.07 5.46 15.32
N THR A 102 1.15 5.13 16.23
CA THR A 102 0.41 6.13 17.03
C THR A 102 1.37 6.99 17.84
N GLN A 103 2.36 6.37 18.50
CA GLN A 103 3.35 7.12 19.27
C GLN A 103 4.24 7.99 18.38
N GLN A 104 4.62 7.52 17.21
CA GLN A 104 5.39 8.32 16.25
C GLN A 104 4.61 9.57 15.81
N LEU A 105 3.31 9.42 15.51
CA LEU A 105 2.46 10.56 15.14
C LEU A 105 2.36 11.58 16.28
N LYS A 106 2.16 11.12 17.50
CA LYS A 106 2.10 12.01 18.68
C LYS A 106 3.42 12.76 18.88
N ALA A 107 4.55 12.08 18.68
CA ALA A 107 5.86 12.70 18.77
C ALA A 107 6.08 13.78 17.70
N MET A 108 5.37 13.69 16.59
CA MET A 108 5.37 14.70 15.52
C MET A 108 4.37 15.83 15.76
N GLY A 109 3.66 15.81 16.88
CA GLY A 109 2.64 16.80 17.21
C GLY A 109 1.28 16.56 16.54
N ILE A 110 1.06 15.35 16.02
CA ILE A 110 -0.20 14.99 15.35
C ILE A 110 -1.06 14.19 16.34
N PRO A 111 -2.26 14.68 16.69
CA PRO A 111 -3.17 13.91 17.54
C PRO A 111 -3.54 12.59 16.85
N ALA A 112 -3.41 11.48 17.59
CA ALA A 112 -3.64 10.16 17.03
C ALA A 112 -4.15 9.19 18.10
N ALA A 113 -4.94 8.21 17.65
CA ALA A 113 -5.39 7.08 18.45
C ALA A 113 -5.24 5.82 17.61
N PRO A 114 -5.04 4.64 18.25
CA PRO A 114 -4.83 3.40 17.49
C PRO A 114 -5.94 3.07 16.48
N GLN A 115 -7.20 3.37 16.80
CA GLN A 115 -8.33 3.13 15.90
C GLN A 115 -8.27 4.02 14.66
N ALA A 116 -7.92 5.29 14.83
CA ALA A 116 -7.79 6.22 13.71
C ALA A 116 -6.60 5.82 12.81
N VAL A 117 -5.50 5.40 13.42
CA VAL A 117 -4.33 4.88 12.70
C VAL A 117 -4.70 3.62 11.92
N GLY A 118 -5.39 2.68 12.57
CA GLY A 118 -5.86 1.46 11.91
C GLY A 118 -6.78 1.75 10.73
N GLY A 119 -7.68 2.72 10.86
CA GLY A 119 -8.54 3.16 9.76
C GLY A 119 -7.73 3.73 8.59
N ALA A 120 -6.75 4.56 8.86
CA ALA A 120 -5.88 5.14 7.82
C ALA A 120 -5.06 4.06 7.11
N VAL A 121 -4.50 3.11 7.87
CA VAL A 121 -3.75 1.97 7.31
C VAL A 121 -4.66 1.14 6.39
N GLY A 122 -5.89 0.85 6.84
CA GLY A 122 -6.85 0.06 6.07
C GLY A 122 -7.34 0.73 4.80
N HIS A 123 -7.33 2.06 4.74
CA HIS A 123 -7.75 2.83 3.56
C HIS A 123 -6.61 3.23 2.63
N ASN A 124 -5.42 2.70 2.85
CA ASN A 124 -4.28 2.92 1.94
C ASN A 124 -4.69 2.59 0.50
N PRO A 125 -4.63 3.57 -0.42
CA PRO A 125 -5.07 3.34 -1.80
C PRO A 125 -3.98 2.71 -2.69
N ILE A 126 -2.75 2.57 -2.20
CA ILE A 126 -1.63 2.02 -2.98
C ILE A 126 -1.03 0.83 -2.21
N SER A 127 -1.70 -0.30 -2.27
CA SER A 127 -1.24 -1.52 -1.61
C SER A 127 0.14 -1.93 -2.10
N ILE A 128 0.89 -2.63 -1.27
CA ILE A 128 2.24 -3.16 -1.54
C ILE A 128 3.32 -2.07 -1.55
N LEU A 129 3.21 -1.06 -2.42
CA LEU A 129 4.20 0.01 -2.54
C LEU A 129 4.18 0.93 -1.32
N ILE A 130 2.99 1.23 -0.80
CA ILE A 130 2.84 1.78 0.55
C ILE A 130 2.55 0.59 1.46
N PRO A 131 3.52 0.14 2.26
CA PRO A 131 3.49 -1.21 2.82
C PRO A 131 2.62 -1.35 4.06
N CYS A 132 1.32 -1.18 3.92
CA CYS A 132 0.37 -1.34 5.03
C CYS A 132 0.35 -2.77 5.60
N HIS A 133 0.82 -3.75 4.84
CA HIS A 133 0.96 -5.13 5.33
C HIS A 133 2.04 -5.28 6.40
N ARG A 134 2.95 -4.31 6.56
CA ARG A 134 4.00 -4.31 7.60
C ARG A 134 3.52 -3.79 8.95
N CYS A 135 2.23 -3.48 9.06
CA CYS A 135 1.63 -3.03 10.31
C CYS A 135 0.92 -4.19 11.01
N LEU A 136 1.27 -4.44 12.27
CA LEU A 136 0.77 -5.58 13.06
C LEU A 136 0.02 -5.12 14.29
N GLY A 137 -0.78 -6.02 14.90
CA GLY A 137 -1.40 -5.81 16.20
C GLY A 137 -0.37 -5.71 17.32
N ALA A 138 -0.81 -5.23 18.49
CA ALA A 138 0.06 -4.98 19.64
C ALA A 138 0.85 -6.20 20.13
N ASP A 139 0.28 -7.40 19.94
CA ASP A 139 0.90 -8.67 20.31
C ASP A 139 1.69 -9.31 19.16
N GLY A 140 1.89 -8.58 18.05
CA GLY A 140 2.53 -9.10 16.85
C GLY A 140 1.60 -9.92 15.96
N SER A 141 0.30 -9.99 16.28
CA SER A 141 -0.65 -10.77 15.49
C SER A 141 -0.93 -10.12 14.14
N LEU A 142 -1.27 -10.96 13.15
CA LEU A 142 -1.73 -10.50 11.84
C LEU A 142 -3.19 -10.09 11.97
N THR A 143 -3.42 -8.79 12.12
CA THR A 143 -4.76 -8.22 12.22
C THR A 143 -4.99 -7.19 11.14
N GLY A 144 -6.17 -7.22 10.54
CA GLY A 144 -6.64 -6.18 9.63
C GLY A 144 -5.75 -5.94 8.41
N TYR A 145 -6.13 -6.47 7.26
CA TYR A 145 -5.54 -6.11 5.97
C TYR A 145 -6.66 -6.05 4.94
N ALA A 146 -6.72 -4.95 4.18
CA ALA A 146 -7.78 -4.79 3.18
C ALA A 146 -7.77 -5.92 2.14
N GLY A 147 -6.61 -6.45 1.81
CA GLY A 147 -6.45 -7.58 0.89
C GLY A 147 -6.74 -8.95 1.50
N GLY A 148 -6.95 -9.04 2.82
CA GLY A 148 -7.14 -10.29 3.54
C GLY A 148 -5.87 -10.80 4.21
N LEU A 149 -6.03 -11.53 5.31
CA LEU A 149 -4.90 -11.97 6.14
C LEU A 149 -3.96 -12.95 5.42
N GLU A 150 -4.49 -13.78 4.53
CA GLU A 150 -3.65 -14.71 3.76
C GLU A 150 -2.65 -13.95 2.87
N LYS A 151 -3.10 -12.89 2.23
CA LYS A 151 -2.25 -12.04 1.37
C LYS A 151 -1.25 -11.25 2.21
N LYS A 152 -1.66 -10.76 3.37
CA LYS A 152 -0.76 -10.11 4.32
C LYS A 152 0.38 -11.05 4.73
N LYS A 153 0.02 -12.28 5.11
CA LYS A 153 1.00 -13.31 5.47
C LYS A 153 1.94 -13.60 4.31
N PHE A 154 1.41 -13.78 3.10
CA PHE A 154 2.21 -14.01 1.90
C PHE A 154 3.26 -12.92 1.70
N LEU A 155 2.86 -11.66 1.80
CA LEU A 155 3.77 -10.53 1.61
C LEU A 155 4.85 -10.48 2.68
N LEU A 156 4.49 -10.71 3.94
CA LEU A 156 5.45 -10.71 5.04
C LEU A 156 6.44 -11.88 4.93
N GLU A 157 5.97 -13.07 4.54
CA GLU A 157 6.85 -14.21 4.29
C GLU A 157 7.80 -13.94 3.12
N LEU A 158 7.28 -13.35 2.04
CA LEU A 158 8.08 -12.98 0.88
C LEU A 158 9.22 -12.04 1.27
N GLU A 159 8.95 -11.10 2.18
CA GLU A 159 9.92 -10.13 2.65
C GLU A 159 10.85 -10.66 3.74
N GLY A 160 10.61 -11.87 4.24
CA GLY A 160 11.41 -12.45 5.31
C GLY A 160 11.07 -11.92 6.69
N ALA A 161 9.90 -11.29 6.88
CA ALA A 161 9.42 -10.77 8.17
C ALA A 161 8.66 -11.83 8.96
N LEU A 162 8.32 -12.92 8.34
CA LEU A 162 7.71 -14.10 8.97
C LEU A 162 8.47 -15.35 8.59
#